data_f5fdbb61c01a8673510bdf45246ebd8e
#
_entry.id   f5fdbb61c01a8673510bdf45246ebd8e
#
_cell.length_a   1.000
_cell.length_b   1.000
_cell.length_c   1.000
_cell.angle_alpha   90.00
_cell.angle_beta   90.00
_cell.angle_gamma   90.00
#
_symmetry.space_group_name_H-M   'P 1'
#
loop_
_entity.id
_entity.type
_entity.pdbx_description
1 polymer ?
#
loop_
_entity_poly.entity_id
_entity_poly.type
_entity_poly.pdbx_seq_one_letter_code
_entity_poly.pdbx_strand_id
1 'polypeptide(L)'
;MNDLVKKYIEYAKEKSNVDEVLNKKLISQNENFLKLKEYSKNNHEEEFEICKALSLELENMDILKSYSAANFIAHAFYHADKIDEEIGKRIIDLFYKNIDYACRFIENVSQFYNVDEDELTEEDFANLNLEIMYRLDYKPLEAFLGIDMMVAPIMTIACGSLPLRKYFKSLEPVEYIEYLENYNKGLGYLHVAAESCNITKVLILSPKVERGFFIETADISNCYYLITLMEAELYKKDLLKRYGIEGYEFNETIYNIATGKEYPKEFIEAQAHQQYYTIYALGKDGKYKIEDENGELDLNNIIYGDMGPEEIPDDIDNTHIIIMDSDGMWNKAIKWEMNYFTKLHPKLNPYLKILNEISDEEYKYYIEKIRRYNERKY
;
A
#
# COMPACT_ATOMS: atom_id res chain seq x y z
N MET A 1 -8.25 -35.75 -1.53
CA MET A 1 -8.69 -34.50 -2.23
C MET A 1 -10.14 -34.69 -2.63
N ASN A 2 -10.99 -33.77 -2.28
CA ASN A 2 -12.43 -33.78 -2.56
C ASN A 2 -12.69 -33.79 -4.08
N ASP A 3 -13.70 -34.52 -4.55
CA ASP A 3 -14.03 -34.65 -5.98
C ASP A 3 -14.42 -33.33 -6.62
N LEU A 4 -15.00 -32.38 -5.84
CA LEU A 4 -15.32 -31.05 -6.33
C LEU A 4 -14.05 -30.22 -6.60
N VAL A 5 -13.05 -30.31 -5.73
CA VAL A 5 -11.74 -29.66 -5.92
C VAL A 5 -11.07 -30.20 -7.19
N LYS A 6 -11.08 -31.52 -7.40
CA LYS A 6 -10.51 -32.13 -8.63
C LYS A 6 -11.20 -31.62 -9.89
N LYS A 7 -12.53 -31.63 -9.92
CA LYS A 7 -13.32 -31.16 -11.07
C LYS A 7 -13.07 -29.68 -11.37
N TYR A 8 -12.93 -28.85 -10.33
CA TYR A 8 -12.58 -27.45 -10.54
C TYR A 8 -11.16 -27.29 -11.08
N ILE A 9 -10.18 -28.02 -10.55
CA ILE A 9 -8.78 -28.00 -11.03
C ILE A 9 -8.72 -28.47 -12.50
N GLU A 10 -9.43 -29.52 -12.87
CA GLU A 10 -9.52 -29.96 -14.27
C GLU A 10 -10.06 -28.87 -15.19
N TYR A 11 -11.18 -28.25 -14.82
CA TYR A 11 -11.74 -27.11 -15.55
C TYR A 11 -10.75 -25.94 -15.60
N ALA A 12 -10.08 -25.65 -14.48
CA ALA A 12 -9.17 -24.50 -14.40
C ALA A 12 -7.89 -24.69 -15.24
N LYS A 13 -7.50 -25.91 -15.55
CA LYS A 13 -6.38 -26.23 -16.47
C LYS A 13 -6.73 -26.08 -17.95
N GLU A 14 -8.01 -26.07 -18.29
CA GLU A 14 -8.44 -25.82 -19.66
C GLU A 14 -8.23 -24.34 -20.03
N LYS A 15 -7.79 -24.08 -21.25
CA LYS A 15 -7.66 -22.71 -21.76
C LYS A 15 -9.02 -22.01 -21.74
N SER A 16 -9.06 -20.76 -21.23
CA SER A 16 -10.24 -19.91 -21.33
C SER A 16 -10.62 -19.66 -22.79
N ASN A 17 -11.89 -19.70 -23.10
CA ASN A 17 -12.37 -19.31 -24.43
C ASN A 17 -12.52 -17.78 -24.51
N VAL A 18 -12.73 -17.25 -25.72
CA VAL A 18 -12.84 -15.81 -25.97
C VAL A 18 -13.94 -15.15 -25.12
N ASP A 19 -15.08 -15.82 -24.97
CA ASP A 19 -16.20 -15.30 -24.19
C ASP A 19 -15.84 -15.17 -22.70
N GLU A 20 -15.13 -16.16 -22.13
CA GLU A 20 -14.63 -16.11 -20.75
C GLU A 20 -13.61 -14.98 -20.55
N VAL A 21 -12.74 -14.73 -21.52
CA VAL A 21 -11.73 -13.67 -21.48
C VAL A 21 -12.40 -12.29 -21.55
N LEU A 22 -13.34 -12.10 -22.45
CA LEU A 22 -14.06 -10.82 -22.58
C LEU A 22 -15.08 -10.59 -21.45
N ASN A 23 -15.60 -11.66 -20.85
CA ASN A 23 -16.53 -11.61 -19.74
C ASN A 23 -16.07 -12.48 -18.56
N LYS A 24 -15.14 -11.97 -17.77
CA LYS A 24 -14.59 -12.65 -16.58
C LYS A 24 -15.64 -13.22 -15.61
N LYS A 25 -16.87 -12.68 -15.62
CA LYS A 25 -17.97 -13.19 -14.79
C LYS A 25 -18.36 -14.64 -15.15
N LEU A 26 -18.16 -15.07 -16.39
CA LEU A 26 -18.46 -16.43 -16.79
C LEU A 26 -17.63 -17.48 -16.02
N ILE A 27 -16.35 -17.13 -15.73
CA ILE A 27 -15.46 -17.98 -14.91
C ILE A 27 -16.02 -18.12 -13.50
N SER A 28 -16.43 -17.03 -12.88
CA SER A 28 -16.99 -17.03 -11.52
C SER A 28 -18.39 -17.68 -11.44
N GLN A 29 -19.08 -17.81 -12.57
CA GLN A 29 -20.39 -18.46 -12.71
C GLN A 29 -20.27 -19.93 -13.16
N ASN A 30 -19.06 -20.45 -13.39
CA ASN A 30 -18.87 -21.85 -13.73
C ASN A 30 -19.45 -22.76 -12.65
N GLU A 31 -20.17 -23.79 -13.07
CA GLU A 31 -20.90 -24.71 -12.17
C GLU A 31 -19.97 -25.41 -11.16
N ASN A 32 -18.77 -25.83 -11.58
CA ASN A 32 -17.81 -26.47 -10.69
C ASN A 32 -17.29 -25.47 -9.63
N PHE A 33 -17.05 -24.21 -10.02
CA PHE A 33 -16.63 -23.17 -9.11
C PHE A 33 -17.71 -22.79 -8.10
N LEU A 34 -18.95 -22.67 -8.55
CA LEU A 34 -20.09 -22.38 -7.66
C LEU A 34 -20.31 -23.51 -6.64
N LYS A 35 -20.25 -24.76 -7.10
CA LYS A 35 -20.36 -25.93 -6.21
C LYS A 35 -19.23 -25.99 -5.18
N LEU A 36 -18.00 -25.64 -5.59
CA LEU A 36 -16.87 -25.58 -4.69
C LEU A 36 -17.05 -24.50 -3.62
N LYS A 37 -17.49 -23.31 -4.01
CA LYS A 37 -17.81 -22.22 -3.08
C LYS A 37 -18.91 -22.59 -2.08
N GLU A 38 -19.98 -23.19 -2.55
CA GLU A 38 -21.06 -23.63 -1.69
C GLU A 38 -20.61 -24.73 -0.72
N TYR A 39 -19.81 -25.67 -1.21
CA TYR A 39 -19.25 -26.73 -0.37
C TYR A 39 -18.35 -26.15 0.73
N SER A 40 -17.39 -25.29 0.39
CA SER A 40 -16.49 -24.65 1.36
C SER A 40 -17.27 -23.89 2.43
N LYS A 41 -18.27 -23.11 2.02
CA LYS A 41 -19.12 -22.34 2.94
C LYS A 41 -19.85 -23.22 3.98
N ASN A 42 -20.15 -24.47 3.62
CA ASN A 42 -20.84 -25.40 4.51
C ASN A 42 -19.90 -26.34 5.27
N ASN A 43 -18.59 -26.34 4.96
CA ASN A 43 -17.59 -27.25 5.52
C ASN A 43 -16.29 -26.49 5.86
N HIS A 44 -16.38 -25.51 6.76
CA HIS A 44 -15.26 -24.63 7.14
C HIS A 44 -14.01 -25.38 7.63
N GLU A 45 -14.17 -26.54 8.22
CA GLU A 45 -13.06 -27.41 8.66
C GLU A 45 -12.21 -27.96 7.51
N GLU A 46 -12.78 -28.10 6.30
CA GLU A 46 -12.08 -28.53 5.09
C GLU A 46 -11.55 -27.34 4.26
N GLU A 47 -11.92 -26.12 4.56
CA GLU A 47 -11.61 -24.93 3.75
C GLU A 47 -10.09 -24.75 3.57
N PHE A 48 -9.32 -24.98 4.64
CA PHE A 48 -7.85 -24.87 4.55
C PHE A 48 -7.25 -25.93 3.60
N GLU A 49 -7.71 -27.16 3.66
CA GLU A 49 -7.23 -28.23 2.77
C GLU A 49 -7.63 -27.98 1.31
N ILE A 50 -8.80 -27.37 1.08
CA ILE A 50 -9.22 -26.91 -0.24
C ILE A 50 -8.28 -25.82 -0.75
N CYS A 51 -8.02 -24.78 0.06
CA CYS A 51 -7.10 -23.70 -0.28
C CYS A 51 -5.69 -24.24 -0.61
N LYS A 52 -5.19 -25.16 0.20
CA LYS A 52 -3.90 -25.81 -0.03
C LYS A 52 -3.86 -26.59 -1.35
N ALA A 53 -4.89 -27.37 -1.61
CA ALA A 53 -4.97 -28.16 -2.87
C ALA A 53 -5.03 -27.23 -4.10
N LEU A 54 -5.81 -26.15 -4.04
CA LEU A 54 -5.87 -25.16 -5.12
C LEU A 54 -4.54 -24.46 -5.32
N SER A 55 -3.88 -24.05 -4.23
CA SER A 55 -2.62 -23.30 -4.30
C SER A 55 -1.49 -24.08 -4.96
N LEU A 56 -1.48 -25.41 -4.81
CA LEU A 56 -0.49 -26.30 -5.44
C LEU A 56 -0.62 -26.37 -6.96
N GLU A 57 -1.77 -26.01 -7.50
CA GLU A 57 -2.08 -26.12 -8.92
C GLU A 57 -2.19 -24.78 -9.64
N LEU A 58 -2.06 -23.63 -8.92
CA LEU A 58 -2.24 -22.28 -9.49
C LEU A 58 -1.42 -22.05 -10.76
N GLU A 59 -0.15 -22.49 -10.78
CA GLU A 59 0.75 -22.31 -11.92
C GLU A 59 0.36 -23.14 -13.15
N ASN A 60 -0.40 -24.22 -12.94
CA ASN A 60 -0.86 -25.14 -13.98
C ASN A 60 -2.24 -24.75 -14.53
N MET A 61 -2.91 -23.80 -13.89
CA MET A 61 -4.20 -23.30 -14.32
C MET A 61 -4.06 -22.24 -15.43
N ASP A 62 -5.11 -22.08 -16.20
CA ASP A 62 -5.29 -20.91 -17.06
C ASP A 62 -5.26 -19.61 -16.25
N ILE A 63 -4.74 -18.52 -16.82
CA ILE A 63 -4.45 -17.29 -16.09
C ILE A 63 -5.68 -16.75 -15.36
N LEU A 64 -6.80 -16.55 -16.04
CA LEU A 64 -8.01 -15.98 -15.44
C LEU A 64 -8.64 -16.93 -14.41
N LYS A 65 -8.55 -18.24 -14.64
CA LYS A 65 -9.08 -19.24 -13.71
C LYS A 65 -8.19 -19.38 -12.48
N SER A 66 -6.87 -19.21 -12.61
CA SER A 66 -5.94 -19.13 -11.49
C SER A 66 -6.22 -17.91 -10.60
N TYR A 67 -6.55 -16.76 -11.21
CA TYR A 67 -6.96 -15.56 -10.47
C TYR A 67 -8.26 -15.77 -9.70
N SER A 68 -9.23 -16.49 -10.29
CA SER A 68 -10.46 -16.87 -9.58
C SER A 68 -10.18 -17.81 -8.40
N ALA A 69 -9.25 -18.75 -8.55
CA ALA A 69 -8.80 -19.62 -7.46
C ALA A 69 -8.05 -18.82 -6.36
N ALA A 70 -7.19 -17.88 -6.74
CA ALA A 70 -6.50 -16.99 -5.81
C ALA A 70 -7.49 -16.13 -5.00
N ASN A 71 -8.54 -15.60 -5.65
CA ASN A 71 -9.61 -14.88 -4.97
C ASN A 71 -10.39 -15.75 -3.97
N PHE A 72 -10.65 -17.01 -4.33
CA PHE A 72 -11.29 -17.95 -3.40
C PHE A 72 -10.41 -18.16 -2.15
N ILE A 73 -9.11 -18.42 -2.34
CA ILE A 73 -8.16 -18.60 -1.23
C ILE A 73 -8.06 -17.34 -0.37
N ALA A 74 -7.95 -16.17 -1.00
CA ALA A 74 -7.88 -14.90 -0.29
C ALA A 74 -9.14 -14.61 0.53
N HIS A 75 -10.32 -14.98 0.01
CA HIS A 75 -11.57 -14.86 0.76
C HIS A 75 -11.56 -15.74 2.03
N ALA A 76 -11.07 -16.96 1.96
CA ALA A 76 -10.90 -17.80 3.14
C ALA A 76 -9.90 -17.17 4.13
N PHE A 77 -8.78 -16.64 3.65
CA PHE A 77 -7.78 -15.98 4.49
C PHE A 77 -8.25 -14.63 5.05
N TYR A 78 -9.16 -13.95 4.39
CA TYR A 78 -9.74 -12.70 4.91
C TYR A 78 -10.41 -12.92 6.28
N HIS A 79 -11.02 -14.08 6.49
CA HIS A 79 -11.70 -14.44 7.73
C HIS A 79 -10.82 -15.26 8.71
N ALA A 80 -9.68 -15.76 8.26
CA ALA A 80 -8.79 -16.55 9.10
C ALA A 80 -7.93 -15.67 10.03
N ASP A 81 -7.59 -16.17 11.21
CA ASP A 81 -6.68 -15.47 12.15
C ASP A 81 -5.24 -15.38 11.63
N LYS A 82 -4.83 -16.38 10.85
CA LYS A 82 -3.48 -16.47 10.27
C LYS A 82 -3.54 -16.86 8.80
N ILE A 83 -2.61 -16.33 8.05
CA ILE A 83 -2.38 -16.68 6.65
C ILE A 83 -1.25 -17.71 6.60
N ASP A 84 -1.48 -18.80 5.85
CA ASP A 84 -0.42 -19.76 5.58
C ASP A 84 0.62 -19.14 4.63
N GLU A 85 1.88 -19.11 5.06
CA GLU A 85 2.94 -18.43 4.31
C GLU A 85 3.25 -19.09 2.98
N GLU A 86 3.20 -20.43 2.89
CA GLU A 86 3.48 -21.15 1.65
C GLU A 86 2.39 -20.93 0.61
N ILE A 87 1.13 -20.93 1.03
CA ILE A 87 0.00 -20.60 0.15
C ILE A 87 0.08 -19.15 -0.29
N GLY A 88 0.36 -18.25 0.65
CA GLY A 88 0.51 -16.81 0.35
C GLY A 88 1.61 -16.53 -0.65
N LYS A 89 2.80 -17.14 -0.50
CA LYS A 89 3.90 -17.02 -1.46
C LYS A 89 3.49 -17.47 -2.87
N ARG A 90 2.80 -18.62 -3.01
CA ARG A 90 2.34 -19.09 -4.33
C ARG A 90 1.42 -18.11 -5.04
N ILE A 91 0.58 -17.39 -4.29
CA ILE A 91 -0.30 -16.36 -4.87
C ILE A 91 0.51 -15.14 -5.29
N ILE A 92 1.50 -14.73 -4.49
CA ILE A 92 2.42 -13.63 -4.82
C ILE A 92 3.23 -14.00 -6.07
N ASP A 93 3.78 -15.22 -6.15
CA ASP A 93 4.55 -15.69 -7.30
C ASP A 93 3.70 -15.76 -8.57
N LEU A 94 2.44 -16.20 -8.44
CA LEU A 94 1.47 -16.18 -9.55
C LEU A 94 1.25 -14.75 -10.07
N PHE A 95 1.05 -13.79 -9.18
CA PHE A 95 0.89 -12.39 -9.54
C PHE A 95 2.13 -11.87 -10.26
N TYR A 96 3.32 -12.06 -9.66
CA TYR A 96 4.58 -11.59 -10.20
C TYR A 96 4.88 -12.17 -11.60
N LYS A 97 4.63 -13.45 -11.79
CA LYS A 97 4.78 -14.11 -13.09
C LYS A 97 3.85 -13.52 -14.16
N ASN A 98 2.63 -13.19 -13.78
CA ASN A 98 1.61 -12.75 -14.73
C ASN A 98 1.62 -11.25 -14.96
N ILE A 99 2.21 -10.44 -14.06
CA ILE A 99 2.34 -9.00 -14.27
C ILE A 99 3.24 -8.71 -15.49
N ASP A 100 4.29 -9.50 -15.70
CA ASP A 100 5.13 -9.41 -16.90
C ASP A 100 4.33 -9.67 -18.20
N TYR A 101 3.42 -10.65 -18.19
CA TYR A 101 2.51 -10.85 -19.34
C TYR A 101 1.58 -9.65 -19.55
N ALA A 102 1.09 -9.02 -18.50
CA ALA A 102 0.24 -7.84 -18.61
C ALA A 102 1.00 -6.65 -19.22
N CYS A 103 2.26 -6.44 -18.83
CA CYS A 103 3.13 -5.41 -19.47
C CYS A 103 3.37 -5.72 -20.95
N ARG A 104 3.67 -6.97 -21.30
CA ARG A 104 3.84 -7.38 -22.72
C ARG A 104 2.59 -7.16 -23.56
N PHE A 105 1.40 -7.15 -22.96
CA PHE A 105 0.20 -6.80 -23.71
C PHE A 105 0.26 -5.35 -24.22
N ILE A 106 0.72 -4.43 -23.37
CA ILE A 106 0.88 -3.01 -23.76
C ILE A 106 1.93 -2.86 -24.85
N GLU A 107 3.08 -3.55 -24.72
CA GLU A 107 4.10 -3.60 -25.77
C GLU A 107 3.54 -4.11 -27.10
N ASN A 108 2.72 -5.16 -27.06
CA ASN A 108 2.07 -5.71 -28.26
C ASN A 108 1.10 -4.71 -28.89
N VAL A 109 0.37 -3.92 -28.09
CA VAL A 109 -0.54 -2.88 -28.55
C VAL A 109 0.24 -1.74 -29.19
N SER A 110 1.31 -1.27 -28.55
CA SER A 110 2.24 -0.26 -29.08
C SER A 110 2.78 -0.67 -30.46
N GLN A 111 3.25 -1.91 -30.56
CA GLN A 111 3.73 -2.45 -31.84
C GLN A 111 2.62 -2.55 -32.89
N PHE A 112 1.41 -2.92 -32.49
CA PHE A 112 0.27 -3.02 -33.42
C PHE A 112 -0.11 -1.67 -34.05
N TYR A 113 -0.09 -0.60 -33.23
CA TYR A 113 -0.35 0.75 -33.69
C TYR A 113 0.89 1.47 -34.25
N ASN A 114 2.08 0.92 -34.04
CA ASN A 114 3.37 1.52 -34.40
C ASN A 114 3.55 2.92 -33.76
N VAL A 115 3.26 3.02 -32.47
CA VAL A 115 3.43 4.21 -31.63
C VAL A 115 4.24 3.83 -30.39
N ASP A 116 4.86 4.80 -29.72
CA ASP A 116 5.52 4.57 -28.45
C ASP A 116 4.48 4.30 -27.34
N GLU A 117 4.85 3.54 -26.32
CA GLU A 117 3.92 3.14 -25.24
C GLU A 117 3.32 4.35 -24.52
N ASP A 118 4.10 5.41 -24.32
CA ASP A 118 3.67 6.66 -23.68
C ASP A 118 2.66 7.46 -24.56
N GLU A 119 2.54 7.13 -25.82
CA GLU A 119 1.60 7.76 -26.75
C GLU A 119 0.26 7.00 -26.84
N LEU A 120 0.18 5.81 -26.24
CA LEU A 120 -1.05 5.02 -26.24
C LEU A 120 -2.15 5.71 -25.44
N THR A 121 -3.34 5.76 -26.01
CA THR A 121 -4.52 6.40 -25.44
C THR A 121 -5.58 5.37 -25.03
N GLU A 122 -6.52 5.75 -24.16
CA GLU A 122 -7.69 4.92 -23.85
C GLU A 122 -8.50 4.55 -25.13
N GLU A 123 -8.50 5.42 -26.15
CA GLU A 123 -9.19 5.18 -27.41
C GLU A 123 -8.53 4.06 -28.21
N ASP A 124 -7.19 3.94 -28.17
CA ASP A 124 -6.47 2.86 -28.83
C ASP A 124 -6.85 1.51 -28.25
N PHE A 125 -6.93 1.41 -26.92
CA PHE A 125 -7.40 0.19 -26.26
C PHE A 125 -8.88 -0.11 -26.53
N ALA A 126 -9.75 0.90 -26.57
CA ALA A 126 -11.16 0.74 -26.86
C ALA A 126 -11.43 0.26 -28.31
N ASN A 127 -10.56 0.63 -29.24
CA ASN A 127 -10.65 0.27 -30.67
C ASN A 127 -9.98 -1.08 -30.99
N LEU A 128 -9.30 -1.72 -30.02
CA LEU A 128 -8.67 -3.03 -30.26
C LEU A 128 -9.71 -4.11 -30.57
N ASN A 129 -9.41 -4.89 -31.60
CA ASN A 129 -10.14 -6.12 -31.82
C ASN A 129 -9.56 -7.23 -30.89
N LEU A 130 -10.15 -7.37 -29.71
CA LEU A 130 -9.68 -8.32 -28.70
C LEU A 130 -9.71 -9.78 -29.15
N GLU A 131 -10.59 -10.16 -30.08
CA GLU A 131 -10.58 -11.51 -30.67
C GLU A 131 -9.33 -11.75 -31.50
N ILE A 132 -8.87 -10.73 -32.24
CA ILE A 132 -7.62 -10.81 -33.01
C ILE A 132 -6.44 -10.94 -32.02
N MET A 133 -6.38 -10.09 -31.01
CA MET A 133 -5.33 -10.13 -29.98
C MET A 133 -5.31 -11.47 -29.26
N TYR A 134 -6.47 -12.04 -28.92
CA TYR A 134 -6.56 -13.37 -28.33
C TYR A 134 -5.99 -14.47 -29.23
N ARG A 135 -6.19 -14.38 -30.55
CA ARG A 135 -5.66 -15.37 -31.50
C ARG A 135 -4.15 -15.22 -31.72
N LEU A 136 -3.62 -14.01 -31.62
CA LEU A 136 -2.19 -13.72 -31.78
C LEU A 136 -1.40 -14.23 -30.57
N ASP A 137 -1.74 -13.73 -29.38
CA ASP A 137 -1.16 -14.17 -28.11
C ASP A 137 -2.16 -13.95 -26.96
N TYR A 138 -2.78 -15.04 -26.53
CA TYR A 138 -3.86 -14.95 -25.53
C TYR A 138 -3.38 -14.69 -24.11
N LYS A 139 -2.15 -15.11 -23.74
CA LYS A 139 -1.66 -14.97 -22.36
C LYS A 139 -1.46 -13.52 -21.92
N PRO A 140 -0.79 -12.66 -22.69
CA PRO A 140 -0.71 -11.23 -22.40
C PRO A 140 -2.09 -10.58 -22.27
N LEU A 141 -3.02 -10.90 -23.18
CA LEU A 141 -4.37 -10.35 -23.11
C LEU A 141 -5.12 -10.80 -21.84
N GLU A 142 -5.07 -12.09 -21.50
CA GLU A 142 -5.71 -12.61 -20.29
C GLU A 142 -5.12 -11.98 -19.03
N ALA A 143 -3.79 -11.87 -18.96
CA ALA A 143 -3.11 -11.26 -17.84
C ALA A 143 -3.51 -9.79 -17.68
N PHE A 144 -3.46 -9.00 -18.75
CA PHE A 144 -3.82 -7.59 -18.73
C PHE A 144 -5.29 -7.37 -18.33
N LEU A 145 -6.22 -8.09 -18.98
CA LEU A 145 -7.63 -7.95 -18.66
C LEU A 145 -8.00 -8.44 -17.26
N GLY A 146 -7.25 -9.38 -16.70
CA GLY A 146 -7.55 -10.03 -15.44
C GLY A 146 -6.74 -9.56 -14.24
N ILE A 147 -5.69 -8.74 -14.42
CA ILE A 147 -4.76 -8.39 -13.34
C ILE A 147 -5.44 -7.70 -12.15
N ASP A 148 -6.51 -6.94 -12.39
CA ASP A 148 -7.35 -6.34 -11.36
C ASP A 148 -7.95 -7.36 -10.39
N MET A 149 -8.18 -8.59 -10.85
CA MET A 149 -8.68 -9.68 -10.00
C MET A 149 -7.66 -10.10 -8.94
N MET A 150 -6.38 -9.77 -9.11
CA MET A 150 -5.32 -10.08 -8.14
C MET A 150 -5.14 -9.02 -7.05
N VAL A 151 -5.73 -7.85 -7.20
CA VAL A 151 -5.62 -6.77 -6.19
C VAL A 151 -6.10 -7.26 -4.82
N ALA A 152 -7.32 -7.76 -4.73
CA ALA A 152 -7.88 -8.23 -3.45
C ALA A 152 -7.11 -9.41 -2.83
N PRO A 153 -6.69 -10.45 -3.59
CA PRO A 153 -5.82 -11.50 -3.07
C PRO A 153 -4.50 -10.99 -2.50
N ILE A 154 -3.77 -10.20 -3.25
CA ILE A 154 -2.46 -9.66 -2.82
C ILE A 154 -2.64 -8.73 -1.60
N MET A 155 -3.63 -7.83 -1.63
CA MET A 155 -3.94 -6.98 -0.47
C MET A 155 -4.24 -7.80 0.78
N THR A 156 -5.07 -8.83 0.68
CA THR A 156 -5.40 -9.69 1.83
C THR A 156 -4.14 -10.36 2.39
N ILE A 157 -3.28 -10.87 1.52
CA ILE A 157 -2.06 -11.61 1.89
C ILE A 157 -1.00 -10.66 2.45
N ALA A 158 -0.69 -9.58 1.74
CA ALA A 158 0.34 -8.63 2.14
C ALA A 158 -0.05 -7.86 3.42
N CYS A 159 -1.31 -7.46 3.55
CA CYS A 159 -1.79 -6.78 4.75
C CYS A 159 -2.01 -7.72 5.94
N GLY A 160 -2.25 -9.01 5.68
CA GLY A 160 -2.51 -9.98 6.73
C GLY A 160 -1.27 -10.70 7.29
N SER A 161 -0.09 -10.52 6.67
CA SER A 161 1.15 -11.18 7.09
C SER A 161 2.37 -10.34 6.75
N LEU A 162 3.07 -9.82 7.78
CA LEU A 162 4.29 -9.05 7.61
C LEU A 162 5.40 -9.83 6.86
N PRO A 163 5.64 -11.14 7.11
CA PRO A 163 6.59 -11.91 6.30
C PRO A 163 6.23 -11.97 4.82
N LEU A 164 4.95 -12.12 4.48
CA LEU A 164 4.49 -12.17 3.09
C LEU A 164 4.54 -10.79 2.42
N ARG A 165 4.27 -9.72 3.16
CA ARG A 165 4.45 -8.34 2.68
C ARG A 165 5.91 -8.06 2.33
N LYS A 166 6.84 -8.44 3.22
CA LYS A 166 8.28 -8.33 2.95
C LYS A 166 8.71 -9.17 1.76
N TYR A 167 8.14 -10.37 1.60
CA TYR A 167 8.38 -11.19 0.43
C TYR A 167 7.87 -10.52 -0.84
N PHE A 168 6.64 -9.99 -0.83
CA PHE A 168 6.08 -9.25 -1.96
C PHE A 168 6.97 -8.07 -2.35
N LYS A 169 7.37 -7.22 -1.38
CA LYS A 169 8.29 -6.10 -1.61
C LYS A 169 9.65 -6.56 -2.20
N SER A 170 10.19 -7.69 -1.72
CA SER A 170 11.48 -8.20 -2.18
C SER A 170 11.53 -8.67 -3.64
N LEU A 171 10.39 -8.84 -4.29
CA LEU A 171 10.28 -9.16 -5.71
C LEU A 171 10.31 -7.90 -6.59
N GLU A 172 10.42 -6.71 -5.98
CA GLU A 172 10.48 -5.42 -6.68
C GLU A 172 9.30 -5.21 -7.67
N PRO A 173 8.03 -5.45 -7.24
CA PRO A 173 6.89 -5.37 -8.14
C PRO A 173 6.50 -3.93 -8.49
N VAL A 174 7.06 -2.95 -7.78
CA VAL A 174 6.62 -1.54 -7.82
C VAL A 174 6.72 -0.96 -9.21
N GLU A 175 7.84 -1.15 -9.93
CA GLU A 175 8.02 -0.65 -11.29
C GLU A 175 6.94 -1.15 -12.27
N TYR A 176 6.60 -2.45 -12.18
CA TYR A 176 5.54 -3.03 -13.01
C TYR A 176 4.15 -2.53 -12.62
N ILE A 177 3.92 -2.33 -11.31
CA ILE A 177 2.66 -1.81 -10.78
C ILE A 177 2.46 -0.36 -11.24
N GLU A 178 3.45 0.51 -11.08
CA GLU A 178 3.42 1.91 -11.54
C GLU A 178 3.19 2.02 -13.04
N TYR A 179 3.86 1.18 -13.81
CA TYR A 179 3.66 1.13 -15.26
C TYR A 179 2.22 0.76 -15.63
N LEU A 180 1.67 -0.29 -15.00
CA LEU A 180 0.31 -0.77 -15.26
C LEU A 180 -0.78 0.09 -14.63
N GLU A 181 -0.47 0.89 -13.59
CA GLU A 181 -1.42 1.76 -12.92
C GLU A 181 -2.00 2.82 -13.85
N ASN A 182 -1.23 3.26 -14.83
CA ASN A 182 -1.69 4.15 -15.90
C ASN A 182 -2.91 3.58 -16.64
N TYR A 183 -3.04 2.26 -16.69
CA TYR A 183 -4.11 1.54 -17.38
C TYR A 183 -5.11 0.89 -16.42
N ASN A 184 -4.73 0.67 -15.16
CA ASN A 184 -5.56 0.05 -14.14
C ASN A 184 -5.27 0.64 -12.74
N LYS A 185 -5.98 1.72 -12.41
CA LYS A 185 -5.82 2.48 -11.15
C LYS A 185 -5.99 1.64 -9.87
N GLY A 186 -6.63 0.48 -9.95
CA GLY A 186 -6.77 -0.43 -8.79
C GLY A 186 -5.44 -0.99 -8.29
N LEU A 187 -4.41 -1.02 -9.14
CA LEU A 187 -3.08 -1.54 -8.78
C LEU A 187 -2.33 -0.63 -7.80
N GLY A 188 -2.61 0.67 -7.76
CA GLY A 188 -1.98 1.60 -6.82
C GLY A 188 -2.12 1.20 -5.35
N TYR A 189 -3.20 0.50 -4.99
CA TYR A 189 -3.33 -0.06 -3.63
C TYR A 189 -2.24 -1.08 -3.29
N LEU A 190 -1.72 -1.81 -4.28
CA LEU A 190 -0.64 -2.77 -4.10
C LEU A 190 0.69 -2.08 -3.85
N HIS A 191 0.94 -0.97 -4.55
CA HIS A 191 2.10 -0.12 -4.30
C HIS A 191 2.11 0.35 -2.84
N VAL A 192 1.02 0.97 -2.39
CA VAL A 192 0.90 1.44 -1.00
C VAL A 192 1.09 0.31 0.01
N ALA A 193 0.56 -0.89 -0.26
CA ALA A 193 0.74 -2.04 0.63
C ALA A 193 2.20 -2.52 0.69
N ALA A 194 2.92 -2.48 -0.43
CA ALA A 194 4.32 -2.89 -0.50
C ALA A 194 5.25 -1.90 0.21
N GLU A 195 5.04 -0.60 -0.03
CA GLU A 195 6.01 0.44 0.36
C GLU A 195 5.70 1.10 1.72
N SER A 196 4.43 1.11 2.16
CA SER A 196 4.03 2.03 3.23
C SER A 196 3.65 1.38 4.56
N CYS A 197 3.49 0.07 4.62
CA CYS A 197 2.88 -0.58 5.80
C CYS A 197 3.84 -1.40 6.67
N ASN A 198 5.16 -1.21 6.55
CA ASN A 198 6.12 -1.99 7.33
C ASN A 198 6.42 -1.36 8.71
N ILE A 199 7.28 -2.03 9.49
CA ILE A 199 7.74 -1.51 10.78
C ILE A 199 8.81 -0.48 10.51
N THR A 200 8.54 0.77 10.85
CA THR A 200 9.45 1.89 10.62
C THR A 200 9.74 2.61 11.93
N LYS A 201 11.02 2.93 12.14
CA LYS A 201 11.45 3.75 13.27
C LYS A 201 11.75 5.16 12.76
N VAL A 202 11.07 6.14 13.33
CA VAL A 202 11.20 7.54 12.94
C VAL A 202 11.66 8.39 14.12
N LEU A 203 12.62 9.27 13.89
CA LEU A 203 13.05 10.29 14.82
C LEU A 203 12.24 11.56 14.59
N ILE A 204 11.60 12.02 15.64
CA ILE A 204 10.86 13.29 15.64
C ILE A 204 11.70 14.34 16.37
N LEU A 205 12.01 15.44 15.70
CA LEU A 205 12.75 16.56 16.28
C LEU A 205 11.86 17.80 16.40
N SER A 206 11.90 18.45 17.56
CA SER A 206 11.20 19.73 17.82
C SER A 206 12.23 20.84 18.07
N PRO A 207 12.56 21.67 17.07
CA PRO A 207 13.49 22.80 17.24
C PRO A 207 13.00 23.85 18.24
N LYS A 208 11.71 24.04 18.41
CA LYS A 208 11.10 24.99 19.34
C LYS A 208 11.53 24.75 20.79
N VAL A 209 11.63 23.49 21.17
CA VAL A 209 11.92 23.08 22.56
C VAL A 209 13.25 22.33 22.67
N GLU A 210 14.02 22.26 21.60
CA GLU A 210 15.32 21.57 21.50
C GLU A 210 15.28 20.13 22.03
N ARG A 211 14.24 19.38 21.62
CA ARG A 211 13.97 18.01 22.04
C ARG A 211 13.65 17.12 20.86
N GLY A 212 13.81 15.83 21.08
CA GLY A 212 13.38 14.81 20.13
C GLY A 212 13.06 13.49 20.80
N PHE A 213 12.37 12.65 20.07
CA PHE A 213 12.00 11.32 20.50
C PHE A 213 11.87 10.37 19.32
N PHE A 214 12.12 9.10 19.56
CA PHE A 214 11.84 8.05 18.60
C PHE A 214 10.43 7.52 18.74
N ILE A 215 9.82 7.28 17.58
CA ILE A 215 8.60 6.45 17.48
C ILE A 215 8.92 5.18 16.70
N GLU A 216 8.14 4.16 16.95
CA GLU A 216 8.05 2.96 16.12
C GLU A 216 6.61 2.86 15.63
N THR A 217 6.45 2.60 14.35
CA THR A 217 5.14 2.51 13.71
C THR A 217 5.08 1.28 12.82
N ALA A 218 3.89 0.73 12.64
CA ALA A 218 3.63 -0.32 11.67
C ALA A 218 2.17 -0.25 11.18
N ASP A 219 1.94 -0.79 10.00
CA ASP A 219 0.61 -0.88 9.37
C ASP A 219 -0.06 0.48 9.13
N ILE A 220 0.76 1.54 8.99
CA ILE A 220 0.35 2.92 8.71
C ILE A 220 0.70 3.23 7.25
N SER A 221 -0.30 3.58 6.46
CA SER A 221 -0.17 3.70 5.00
C SER A 221 0.28 5.08 4.51
N ASN A 222 0.22 6.10 5.36
CA ASN A 222 0.56 7.46 4.94
C ASN A 222 0.91 8.36 6.13
N CYS A 223 1.53 9.51 5.86
CA CYS A 223 1.98 10.45 6.89
C CYS A 223 0.83 11.22 7.55
N TYR A 224 -0.31 11.44 6.92
CA TYR A 224 -1.48 12.01 7.60
C TYR A 224 -1.92 11.10 8.76
N TYR A 225 -1.97 9.81 8.47
CA TYR A 225 -2.33 8.80 9.44
C TYR A 225 -1.27 8.71 10.56
N LEU A 226 0.02 8.70 10.20
CA LEU A 226 1.13 8.71 11.15
C LEU A 226 1.03 9.88 12.13
N ILE A 227 0.89 11.11 11.62
CA ILE A 227 0.83 12.32 12.43
C ILE A 227 -0.40 12.31 13.34
N THR A 228 -1.57 11.91 12.81
CA THR A 228 -2.80 11.80 13.59
C THR A 228 -2.63 10.87 14.78
N LEU A 229 -2.04 9.70 14.59
CA LEU A 229 -1.79 8.77 15.69
C LEU A 229 -0.72 9.28 16.65
N MET A 230 0.34 9.91 16.15
CA MET A 230 1.42 10.46 16.97
C MET A 230 0.92 11.56 17.89
N GLU A 231 0.19 12.53 17.38
CA GLU A 231 -0.38 13.63 18.19
C GLU A 231 -1.38 13.10 19.23
N ALA A 232 -2.21 12.14 18.84
CA ALA A 232 -3.14 11.50 19.75
C ALA A 232 -2.42 10.74 20.91
N GLU A 233 -1.33 10.04 20.62
CA GLU A 233 -0.52 9.37 21.64
C GLU A 233 0.23 10.35 22.54
N LEU A 234 0.73 11.46 21.98
CA LEU A 234 1.33 12.55 22.77
C LEU A 234 0.30 13.20 23.67
N TYR A 235 -0.93 13.43 23.18
CA TYR A 235 -2.04 13.98 23.96
C TYR A 235 -2.38 13.05 25.15
N LYS A 236 -2.57 11.76 24.91
CA LYS A 236 -2.91 10.78 25.94
C LYS A 236 -1.85 10.63 27.02
N LYS A 237 -0.59 10.91 26.70
CA LYS A 237 0.55 10.88 27.62
C LYS A 237 0.85 12.22 28.27
N ASP A 238 0.05 13.26 27.98
CA ASP A 238 0.27 14.66 28.44
C ASP A 238 1.66 15.22 28.03
N LEU A 239 2.09 14.87 26.80
CA LEU A 239 3.41 15.23 26.28
C LEU A 239 3.38 16.35 25.21
N LEU A 240 2.22 16.78 24.72
CA LEU A 240 2.11 17.78 23.67
C LEU A 240 2.92 19.05 23.95
N LYS A 241 2.71 19.66 25.13
CA LYS A 241 3.44 20.87 25.52
C LYS A 241 4.94 20.64 25.66
N ARG A 242 5.34 19.44 26.08
CA ARG A 242 6.76 19.08 26.22
C ARG A 242 7.51 19.14 24.89
N TYR A 243 6.80 18.88 23.79
CA TYR A 243 7.34 18.90 22.43
C TYR A 243 6.90 20.14 21.64
N GLY A 244 6.28 21.10 22.30
CA GLY A 244 5.95 22.40 21.67
C GLY A 244 4.69 22.38 20.81
N ILE A 245 3.86 21.35 20.89
CA ILE A 245 2.59 21.28 20.16
C ILE A 245 1.52 22.05 20.96
N GLU A 246 0.97 23.08 20.35
CA GLU A 246 -0.07 23.94 20.92
C GLU A 246 -1.33 23.89 20.04
N GLY A 247 -2.50 24.05 20.65
CA GLY A 247 -3.77 24.12 19.91
C GLY A 247 -4.28 22.80 19.35
N TYR A 248 -3.68 21.67 19.75
CA TYR A 248 -4.20 20.35 19.37
C TYR A 248 -5.50 20.06 20.08
N GLU A 249 -6.51 19.66 19.30
CA GLU A 249 -7.81 19.20 19.80
C GLU A 249 -7.97 17.71 19.53
N PHE A 250 -8.00 16.90 20.59
CA PHE A 250 -8.18 15.47 20.47
C PHE A 250 -9.61 15.14 20.00
N ASN A 251 -9.69 14.39 18.90
CA ASN A 251 -10.95 13.89 18.37
C ASN A 251 -11.03 12.37 18.56
N GLU A 252 -11.88 11.93 19.48
CA GLU A 252 -12.03 10.52 19.83
C GLU A 252 -12.54 9.67 18.65
N THR A 253 -13.47 10.21 17.87
CA THR A 253 -14.00 9.50 16.69
C THR A 253 -12.90 9.23 15.67
N ILE A 254 -12.09 10.23 15.36
CA ILE A 254 -10.96 10.08 14.43
C ILE A 254 -9.95 9.08 14.96
N TYR A 255 -9.62 9.16 16.25
CA TYR A 255 -8.70 8.20 16.86
C TYR A 255 -9.24 6.76 16.82
N ASN A 256 -10.52 6.56 17.08
CA ASN A 256 -11.15 5.24 17.02
C ASN A 256 -11.17 4.68 15.59
N ILE A 257 -11.42 5.53 14.61
CA ILE A 257 -11.32 5.16 13.19
C ILE A 257 -9.87 4.81 12.84
N ALA A 258 -8.94 5.67 13.19
CA ALA A 258 -7.52 5.46 12.94
C ALA A 258 -6.97 4.17 13.57
N THR A 259 -7.45 3.79 14.73
CA THR A 259 -7.08 2.53 15.40
C THR A 259 -7.93 1.33 14.97
N GLY A 260 -8.88 1.51 14.04
CA GLY A 260 -9.76 0.45 13.56
C GLY A 260 -10.80 -0.03 14.57
N LYS A 261 -11.07 0.73 15.63
CA LYS A 261 -12.12 0.44 16.62
C LYS A 261 -13.52 0.79 16.11
N GLU A 262 -13.59 1.78 15.24
CA GLU A 262 -14.83 2.21 14.60
C GLU A 262 -14.66 2.23 13.09
N TYR A 263 -15.71 1.88 12.37
CA TYR A 263 -15.77 2.08 10.92
C TYR A 263 -16.55 3.36 10.63
N PRO A 264 -16.04 4.21 9.75
CA PRO A 264 -16.76 5.40 9.33
C PRO A 264 -18.05 5.01 8.62
N LYS A 265 -19.18 5.49 9.14
CA LYS A 265 -20.49 5.30 8.49
C LYS A 265 -20.81 6.43 7.52
N GLU A 266 -20.18 7.56 7.68
CA GLU A 266 -20.36 8.79 6.91
C GLU A 266 -19.04 9.53 6.77
N PHE A 267 -18.98 10.46 5.84
CA PHE A 267 -17.86 11.34 5.62
C PHE A 267 -17.66 12.25 6.85
N ILE A 268 -16.51 12.21 7.49
CA ILE A 268 -16.15 13.07 8.62
C ILE A 268 -14.96 13.94 8.20
N GLU A 269 -15.11 15.25 8.32
CA GLU A 269 -13.98 16.17 8.18
C GLU A 269 -13.12 16.10 9.46
N ALA A 270 -11.84 15.79 9.29
CA ALA A 270 -10.88 15.75 10.38
C ALA A 270 -9.88 16.90 10.27
N GLN A 271 -9.39 17.37 11.40
CA GLN A 271 -8.25 18.30 11.45
C GLN A 271 -6.97 17.49 11.55
N ALA A 272 -6.01 17.76 10.65
CA ALA A 272 -4.65 17.28 10.76
C ALA A 272 -3.68 18.45 10.74
N HIS A 273 -2.60 18.33 11.50
CA HIS A 273 -1.59 19.38 11.66
C HIS A 273 -0.35 19.13 10.80
N GLN A 274 -0.50 18.47 9.66
CA GLN A 274 0.62 18.05 8.82
C GLN A 274 1.52 19.18 8.36
N GLN A 275 1.00 20.35 8.18
CA GLN A 275 1.78 21.54 7.86
C GLN A 275 2.85 21.91 8.91
N TYR A 276 2.81 21.28 10.06
CA TYR A 276 3.82 21.45 11.11
C TYR A 276 4.98 20.45 11.00
N TYR A 277 4.98 19.61 10.00
CA TYR A 277 5.95 18.53 9.88
C TYR A 277 6.66 18.58 8.54
N THR A 278 7.99 18.47 8.59
CA THR A 278 8.83 18.57 7.40
C THR A 278 9.98 17.57 7.43
N ILE A 279 10.64 17.45 6.29
CA ILE A 279 11.85 16.64 6.10
C ILE A 279 13.04 17.60 6.09
N TYR A 280 13.96 17.45 7.05
CA TYR A 280 15.24 18.17 7.10
C TYR A 280 15.17 19.70 6.97
N ALA A 281 14.04 20.34 7.22
CA ALA A 281 13.84 21.76 7.04
C ALA A 281 14.54 22.61 8.14
N LEU A 282 15.87 22.64 8.13
CA LEU A 282 16.68 23.46 9.03
C LEU A 282 17.64 24.38 8.27
N GLY A 283 17.67 25.66 8.66
CA GLY A 283 18.64 26.63 8.18
C GLY A 283 20.04 26.43 8.79
N LYS A 284 21.01 27.25 8.32
CA LYS A 284 22.40 27.24 8.80
C LYS A 284 22.52 27.57 10.28
N ASP A 285 21.56 28.32 10.81
CA ASP A 285 21.48 28.69 12.23
C ASP A 285 20.83 27.57 13.10
N GLY A 286 20.44 26.45 12.51
CA GLY A 286 19.77 25.35 13.19
C GLY A 286 18.30 25.59 13.48
N LYS A 287 17.74 26.71 13.01
CA LYS A 287 16.33 27.00 13.13
C LYS A 287 15.57 26.42 11.95
N TYR A 288 14.28 26.21 12.17
CA TYR A 288 13.37 25.77 11.14
C TYR A 288 13.41 26.70 9.91
N LYS A 289 13.49 26.12 8.72
CA LYS A 289 13.50 26.85 7.46
C LYS A 289 12.90 26.00 6.35
N ILE A 290 11.78 26.45 5.78
CA ILE A 290 11.10 25.81 4.65
C ILE A 290 11.28 26.57 3.32
N GLU A 291 11.96 27.70 3.34
CA GLU A 291 12.20 28.51 2.15
C GLU A 291 13.58 28.20 1.57
N ASP A 292 13.68 28.18 0.26
CA ASP A 292 14.93 28.11 -0.46
C ASP A 292 15.72 29.44 -0.32
N GLU A 293 16.88 29.53 -0.99
CA GLU A 293 17.72 30.73 -0.99
C GLU A 293 17.05 31.96 -1.65
N ASN A 294 16.01 31.76 -2.44
CA ASN A 294 15.24 32.84 -3.09
C ASN A 294 14.03 33.27 -2.25
N GLY A 295 13.78 32.60 -1.12
CA GLY A 295 12.62 32.86 -0.25
C GLY A 295 11.34 32.19 -0.76
N GLU A 296 11.47 31.22 -1.68
CA GLU A 296 10.37 30.39 -2.15
C GLU A 296 10.28 29.12 -1.34
N LEU A 297 9.08 28.54 -1.25
CA LEU A 297 8.81 27.29 -0.52
C LEU A 297 9.62 26.13 -1.13
N ASP A 298 10.51 25.53 -0.33
CA ASP A 298 11.23 24.31 -0.74
C ASP A 298 10.33 23.10 -0.59
N LEU A 299 9.68 22.73 -1.67
CA LEU A 299 8.75 21.58 -1.72
C LEU A 299 9.43 20.24 -1.40
N ASN A 300 10.75 20.13 -1.56
CA ASN A 300 11.48 18.90 -1.23
C ASN A 300 11.58 18.66 0.29
N ASN A 301 11.30 19.66 1.09
CA ASN A 301 11.32 19.57 2.55
C ASN A 301 9.92 19.37 3.16
N ILE A 302 8.87 19.27 2.35
CA ILE A 302 7.50 19.08 2.84
C ILE A 302 7.18 17.59 2.91
N ILE A 303 6.55 17.18 4.00
CA ILE A 303 5.94 15.84 4.07
C ILE A 303 4.62 15.89 3.31
N TYR A 304 4.57 15.19 2.20
CA TYR A 304 3.30 14.94 1.52
C TYR A 304 2.50 13.93 2.35
N GLY A 305 1.20 14.19 2.50
CA GLY A 305 0.37 13.41 3.39
C GLY A 305 0.12 11.98 2.96
N ASP A 306 0.13 11.75 1.67
CA ASP A 306 0.03 10.45 1.02
C ASP A 306 1.33 9.63 1.03
N MET A 307 2.49 10.29 1.29
CA MET A 307 3.77 9.62 1.49
C MET A 307 3.70 8.63 2.65
N GLY A 308 4.17 7.43 2.46
CA GLY A 308 4.31 6.43 3.53
C GLY A 308 5.44 6.76 4.53
N PRO A 309 5.39 6.24 5.76
CA PRO A 309 6.47 6.46 6.73
C PRO A 309 7.85 5.98 6.27
N GLU A 310 7.91 4.96 5.39
CA GLU A 310 9.16 4.42 4.83
C GLU A 310 9.71 5.26 3.68
N GLU A 311 8.89 6.08 3.06
CA GLU A 311 9.29 6.99 1.98
C GLU A 311 9.96 8.27 2.52
N ILE A 312 9.89 8.50 3.84
CA ILE A 312 10.64 9.58 4.49
C ILE A 312 12.13 9.28 4.32
N PRO A 313 12.94 10.19 3.74
CA PRO A 313 14.36 9.93 3.53
C PRO A 313 15.10 9.54 4.81
N ASP A 314 16.02 8.59 4.70
CA ASP A 314 16.88 8.09 5.78
C ASP A 314 18.37 8.38 5.55
N ASP A 315 18.68 9.40 4.73
CA ASP A 315 20.04 9.81 4.31
C ASP A 315 20.98 10.12 5.48
N ILE A 316 20.41 10.39 6.65
CA ILE A 316 21.19 10.70 7.85
C ILE A 316 21.21 9.50 8.78
N ASP A 317 22.32 8.80 8.78
CA ASP A 317 22.60 7.64 9.62
C ASP A 317 21.52 6.53 9.53
N ASN A 318 20.95 6.32 8.33
CA ASN A 318 19.85 5.40 8.05
C ASN A 318 18.67 5.64 9.02
N THR A 319 18.32 6.90 9.26
CA THR A 319 17.27 7.31 10.19
C THR A 319 16.26 8.17 9.48
N HIS A 320 15.00 7.73 9.43
CA HIS A 320 13.89 8.57 8.99
C HIS A 320 13.68 9.70 10.01
N ILE A 321 13.74 10.95 9.56
CA ILE A 321 13.68 12.11 10.45
C ILE A 321 12.57 13.05 10.03
N ILE A 322 11.67 13.35 10.97
CA ILE A 322 10.64 14.37 10.85
C ILE A 322 10.99 15.55 11.78
N ILE A 323 10.91 16.77 11.25
CA ILE A 323 11.06 17.98 12.02
C ILE A 323 9.69 18.62 12.25
N MET A 324 9.34 18.86 13.51
CA MET A 324 8.14 19.60 13.88
C MET A 324 8.41 21.10 13.76
N ASP A 325 7.54 21.80 13.03
CA ASP A 325 7.56 23.24 12.93
C ASP A 325 7.19 23.89 14.27
N SER A 326 7.88 24.97 14.60
CA SER A 326 7.63 25.71 15.81
C SER A 326 6.71 26.91 15.67
N ASP A 327 6.69 27.56 14.53
CA ASP A 327 6.11 28.92 14.40
C ASP A 327 5.02 29.04 13.34
N GLY A 328 4.63 27.92 12.77
CA GLY A 328 3.39 27.76 12.03
C GLY A 328 3.05 28.86 11.02
N MET A 329 3.87 29.05 9.99
CA MET A 329 3.43 29.81 8.82
C MET A 329 2.11 29.22 8.25
N TRP A 330 1.82 27.98 8.61
CA TRP A 330 0.70 27.18 8.16
C TRP A 330 -0.29 26.79 9.28
N ASN A 331 -0.43 27.62 10.29
CA ASN A 331 -1.27 27.41 11.48
C ASN A 331 -2.78 27.29 11.16
N LYS A 332 -3.11 26.57 10.08
CA LYS A 332 -4.48 26.29 9.66
C LYS A 332 -4.72 24.81 9.72
N ALA A 333 -5.59 24.41 10.61
CA ALA A 333 -6.18 23.07 10.55
C ALA A 333 -6.70 22.80 9.15
N ILE A 334 -6.17 21.78 8.49
CA ILE A 334 -6.64 21.35 7.19
C ILE A 334 -7.75 20.33 7.42
N LYS A 335 -8.89 20.52 6.76
CA LYS A 335 -9.99 19.58 6.79
C LYS A 335 -9.74 18.49 5.75
N TRP A 336 -9.65 17.25 6.20
CA TRP A 336 -9.34 16.12 5.34
C TRP A 336 -10.49 15.14 5.25
N GLU A 337 -10.55 14.44 4.13
CA GLU A 337 -11.43 13.30 3.92
C GLU A 337 -10.96 12.10 4.75
N MET A 338 -11.90 11.35 5.28
CA MET A 338 -11.62 10.25 6.21
C MET A 338 -10.72 9.15 5.68
N ASN A 339 -10.66 8.96 4.37
CA ASN A 339 -9.84 7.93 3.73
C ASN A 339 -8.35 8.02 4.11
N TYR A 340 -7.85 9.20 4.45
CA TYR A 340 -6.46 9.42 4.86
C TYR A 340 -6.14 9.02 6.30
N PHE A 341 -7.16 8.75 7.13
CA PHE A 341 -6.99 8.43 8.56
C PHE A 341 -7.39 7.00 8.92
N THR A 342 -7.66 6.18 7.90
CA THR A 342 -8.09 4.79 8.11
C THR A 342 -7.01 3.83 7.67
N LYS A 343 -7.03 2.64 8.24
CA LYS A 343 -6.17 1.56 7.77
C LYS A 343 -6.53 1.15 6.33
N LEU A 344 -5.53 0.94 5.53
CA LEU A 344 -5.64 0.55 4.12
C LEU A 344 -6.43 -0.75 3.91
N HIS A 345 -6.34 -1.68 4.84
CA HIS A 345 -7.01 -2.99 4.77
C HIS A 345 -7.42 -3.48 6.17
N PRO A 346 -8.57 -4.18 6.31
CA PRO A 346 -9.03 -4.70 7.61
C PRO A 346 -8.04 -5.59 8.36
N LYS A 347 -7.16 -6.29 7.66
CA LYS A 347 -6.12 -7.15 8.23
C LYS A 347 -4.96 -6.39 8.89
N LEU A 348 -4.74 -5.12 8.54
CA LEU A 348 -3.71 -4.31 9.18
C LEU A 348 -4.07 -4.02 10.63
N ASN A 349 -3.06 -3.99 11.50
CA ASN A 349 -3.16 -3.61 12.89
C ASN A 349 -2.28 -2.39 13.16
N PRO A 350 -2.74 -1.20 12.76
CA PRO A 350 -1.94 0.01 12.89
C PRO A 350 -1.56 0.25 14.33
N TYR A 351 -0.28 0.49 14.56
CA TYR A 351 0.17 0.93 15.85
C TYR A 351 1.25 2.01 15.73
N LEU A 352 1.31 2.85 16.74
CA LEU A 352 2.38 3.80 16.96
C LEU A 352 2.77 3.76 18.43
N LYS A 353 4.06 3.68 18.68
CA LYS A 353 4.63 3.64 20.02
C LYS A 353 5.74 4.68 20.15
N ILE A 354 5.61 5.57 21.12
CA ILE A 354 6.69 6.43 21.53
C ILE A 354 7.70 5.57 22.29
N LEU A 355 8.94 5.49 21.79
CA LEU A 355 9.99 4.65 22.35
C LEU A 355 10.71 5.37 23.49
N ASN A 356 11.58 6.29 23.14
CA ASN A 356 12.42 7.03 24.08
C ASN A 356 12.65 8.46 23.59
N GLU A 357 12.80 9.36 24.53
CA GLU A 357 13.34 10.68 24.29
C GLU A 357 14.84 10.58 24.05
N ILE A 358 15.37 11.39 23.15
CA ILE A 358 16.82 11.48 22.92
C ILE A 358 17.44 12.47 23.93
N SER A 359 18.73 12.31 24.21
CA SER A 359 19.50 13.25 25.05
C SER A 359 19.75 14.58 24.31
N ASP A 360 20.15 15.60 25.08
CA ASP A 360 20.51 16.90 24.51
C ASP A 360 21.72 16.81 23.58
N GLU A 361 22.67 15.87 23.84
CA GLU A 361 23.79 15.59 22.99
C GLU A 361 23.37 14.94 21.66
N GLU A 362 22.46 13.96 21.73
CA GLU A 362 21.90 13.31 20.53
C GLU A 362 21.08 14.32 19.70
N TYR A 363 20.28 15.17 20.35
CA TYR A 363 19.56 16.22 19.66
C TYR A 363 20.51 17.13 18.87
N LYS A 364 21.55 17.68 19.52
CA LYS A 364 22.56 18.51 18.87
C LYS A 364 23.29 17.77 17.74
N TYR A 365 23.57 16.49 17.93
CA TYR A 365 24.19 15.66 16.91
C TYR A 365 23.32 15.59 15.64
N TYR A 366 22.04 15.28 15.74
CA TYR A 366 21.17 15.18 14.57
C TYR A 366 20.94 16.54 13.91
N ILE A 367 20.76 17.63 14.69
CA ILE A 367 20.64 18.99 14.15
C ILE A 367 21.88 19.37 13.33
N GLU A 368 23.08 19.07 13.83
CA GLU A 368 24.32 19.36 13.09
C GLU A 368 24.46 18.50 11.83
N LYS A 369 24.06 17.24 11.88
CA LYS A 369 24.03 16.35 10.70
C LYS A 369 23.09 16.89 9.62
N ILE A 370 21.88 17.29 9.98
CA ILE A 370 20.90 17.88 9.05
C ILE A 370 21.45 19.16 8.41
N ARG A 371 22.04 20.06 9.22
CA ARG A 371 22.67 21.29 8.70
C ARG A 371 23.74 20.99 7.66
N ARG A 372 24.65 20.04 7.95
CA ARG A 372 25.70 19.62 7.00
C ARG A 372 25.14 18.93 5.76
N TYR A 373 24.06 18.20 5.88
CA TYR A 373 23.35 17.62 4.75
C TYR A 373 22.81 18.72 3.84
N ASN A 374 22.13 19.70 4.41
CA ASN A 374 21.59 20.85 3.67
C ASN A 374 22.69 21.72 3.01
N GLU A 375 23.85 21.91 3.69
CA GLU A 375 25.00 22.63 3.12
C GLU A 375 25.64 21.95 1.89
N ARG A 376 25.44 20.62 1.73
CA ARG A 376 25.95 19.88 0.56
C ARG A 376 24.96 19.84 -0.59
N LYS A 377 23.68 20.03 -0.30
CA LYS A 377 22.60 19.94 -1.29
C LYS A 377 22.40 21.27 -2.04
N TYR A 378 22.81 22.35 -1.42
CA TYR A 378 22.75 23.74 -1.91
C TYR A 378 24.16 24.37 -1.90
#